data_8a0705dbb1a4cb9ebebb9450c5e5256a
#
_entry.id   8a0705dbb1a4cb9ebebb9450c5e5256a
#
_cell.length_a   1.000
_cell.length_b   1.000
_cell.length_c   1.000
_cell.angle_alpha   90.00
_cell.angle_beta   90.00
_cell.angle_gamma   90.00
#
_symmetry.space_group_name_H-M   'P 1'
#
loop_
_entity.id
_entity.type
_entity.pdbx_description
1 polymer ?
#
loop_
_entity_poly.entity_id
_entity_poly.type
_entity_poly.pdbx_seq_one_letter_code
_entity_poly.pdbx_strand_id
1 'polypeptide(L)'
;MVQNMSCKIYMDHAATTEMLPQVRKAMEPYLMEEYGNASTSYEMGRRTREALEGAREQIAMLIKAKPEEIFFTSGGSESDNWVIKNVAAEKKEKGKHVITSKIEHHAVLRSCEYLEKLGYELTYLDVDAYGVIDLAPVSYTH
;
A
#
# COMPACT_ATOMS: atom_id res chain seq x y z
N MET A 1 -3.48 44.66 -14.15
CA MET A 1 -4.31 43.51 -14.46
C MET A 1 -4.30 42.60 -13.24
N VAL A 2 -5.41 42.53 -12.49
CA VAL A 2 -5.54 41.61 -11.35
C VAL A 2 -5.82 40.23 -11.95
N GLN A 3 -4.85 39.33 -11.94
CA GLN A 3 -5.10 37.92 -12.28
C GLN A 3 -6.12 37.38 -11.27
N ASN A 4 -7.30 37.05 -11.76
CA ASN A 4 -8.32 36.33 -11.00
C ASN A 4 -7.78 34.94 -10.69
N MET A 5 -7.09 34.79 -9.56
CA MET A 5 -6.69 33.48 -9.05
C MET A 5 -7.98 32.75 -8.64
N SER A 6 -8.55 31.96 -9.55
CA SER A 6 -9.61 31.04 -9.19
C SER A 6 -9.04 30.08 -8.16
N CYS A 7 -9.50 30.18 -6.91
CA CYS A 7 -9.16 29.24 -5.86
C CYS A 7 -9.71 27.86 -6.26
N LYS A 8 -8.83 26.96 -6.70
CA LYS A 8 -9.20 25.57 -6.94
C LYS A 8 -9.39 24.87 -5.62
N ILE A 9 -10.58 24.39 -5.36
CA ILE A 9 -10.87 23.55 -4.19
C ILE A 9 -10.74 22.10 -4.66
N TYR A 10 -9.72 21.37 -4.15
CA TYR A 10 -9.53 19.96 -4.40
C TYR A 10 -10.01 19.16 -3.20
N MET A 11 -10.97 18.25 -3.42
CA MET A 11 -11.63 17.49 -2.36
C MET A 11 -11.55 15.97 -2.54
N ASP A 12 -10.71 15.48 -3.46
CA ASP A 12 -10.54 14.05 -3.76
C ASP A 12 -9.18 13.54 -3.26
N HIS A 13 -8.89 13.75 -1.99
CA HIS A 13 -7.63 13.31 -1.36
C HIS A 13 -7.52 11.77 -1.24
N ALA A 14 -8.60 11.03 -1.45
CA ALA A 14 -8.55 9.58 -1.56
C ALA A 14 -7.88 9.11 -2.85
N ALA A 15 -7.99 9.89 -3.93
CA ALA A 15 -7.34 9.57 -5.20
C ALA A 15 -5.86 9.99 -5.20
N THR A 16 -5.55 11.21 -4.75
CA THR A 16 -4.17 11.74 -4.70
C THR A 16 -4.07 12.94 -3.78
N THR A 17 -2.86 13.30 -3.38
CA THR A 17 -2.58 14.49 -2.57
C THR A 17 -1.43 15.28 -3.18
N GLU A 18 -1.41 16.59 -2.95
CA GLU A 18 -0.29 17.43 -3.31
C GLU A 18 0.95 17.06 -2.47
N MET A 19 2.10 17.02 -3.12
CA MET A 19 3.37 16.83 -2.42
C MET A 19 3.71 18.07 -1.58
N LEU A 20 3.90 17.89 -0.29
CA LEU A 20 4.31 18.97 0.59
C LEU A 20 5.71 19.49 0.22
N PRO A 21 5.97 20.82 0.28
CA PRO A 21 7.27 21.39 -0.01
C PRO A 21 8.43 20.79 0.80
N GLN A 22 8.17 20.41 2.05
CA GLN A 22 9.15 19.76 2.93
C GLN A 22 9.52 18.37 2.43
N VAL A 23 8.54 17.60 1.93
CA VAL A 23 8.75 16.27 1.34
C VAL A 23 9.59 16.39 0.08
N ARG A 24 9.24 17.31 -0.83
CA ARG A 24 10.03 17.58 -2.04
C ARG A 24 11.49 17.90 -1.70
N LYS A 25 11.71 18.81 -0.74
CA LYS A 25 13.06 19.20 -0.30
C LYS A 25 13.85 18.03 0.27
N ALA A 26 13.20 17.13 1.02
CA ALA A 26 13.85 15.94 1.57
C ALA A 26 14.20 14.90 0.48
N MET A 27 13.43 14.82 -0.61
CA MET A 27 13.68 13.92 -1.73
C MET A 27 14.78 14.42 -2.68
N GLU A 28 14.93 15.73 -2.82
CA GLU A 28 15.76 16.37 -3.85
C GLU A 28 17.21 15.85 -3.89
N PRO A 29 17.93 15.65 -2.77
CA PRO A 29 19.28 15.10 -2.78
C PRO A 29 19.38 13.72 -3.43
N TYR A 30 18.37 12.86 -3.22
CA TYR A 30 18.33 11.49 -3.74
C TYR A 30 17.94 11.41 -5.22
N LEU A 31 17.41 12.49 -5.78
CA LEU A 31 17.11 12.59 -7.20
C LEU A 31 18.33 13.06 -8.03
N MET A 32 19.25 13.79 -7.41
CA MET A 32 20.31 14.51 -8.13
C MET A 32 21.73 14.09 -7.71
N GLU A 33 21.98 13.88 -6.42
CA GLU A 33 23.31 13.74 -5.86
C GLU A 33 23.57 12.37 -5.23
N GLU A 34 22.65 11.89 -4.40
CA GLU A 34 22.77 10.64 -3.62
C GLU A 34 22.04 9.47 -4.32
N TYR A 35 22.40 9.23 -5.59
CA TYR A 35 21.75 8.20 -6.43
C TYR A 35 22.41 6.81 -6.33
N GLY A 36 23.25 6.58 -5.34
CA GLY A 36 23.96 5.31 -5.17
C GLY A 36 22.99 4.12 -4.91
N ASN A 37 23.35 2.96 -5.46
CA ASN A 37 22.59 1.75 -5.18
C ASN A 37 22.88 1.27 -3.74
N ALA A 38 21.83 1.22 -2.91
CA ALA A 38 21.91 0.83 -1.51
C ALA A 38 22.46 -0.59 -1.26
N SER A 39 22.49 -1.46 -2.29
CA SER A 39 23.04 -2.82 -2.20
C SER A 39 24.56 -2.88 -2.35
N THR A 40 25.22 -1.77 -2.74
CA THR A 40 26.67 -1.74 -2.95
C THR A 40 27.43 -1.42 -1.67
N SER A 41 28.70 -1.84 -1.60
CA SER A 41 29.55 -1.68 -0.41
C SER A 41 30.35 -0.38 -0.37
N TYR A 42 30.46 0.33 -1.49
CA TYR A 42 31.18 1.60 -1.53
C TYR A 42 30.36 2.76 -0.93
N GLU A 43 31.02 3.90 -0.72
CA GLU A 43 30.48 5.01 0.08
C GLU A 43 29.11 5.52 -0.39
N MET A 44 28.91 5.73 -1.71
CA MET A 44 27.62 6.18 -2.23
C MET A 44 26.47 5.19 -1.89
N GLY A 45 26.71 3.87 -2.02
CA GLY A 45 25.70 2.87 -1.67
C GLY A 45 25.45 2.80 -0.17
N ARG A 46 26.46 3.05 0.65
CA ARG A 46 26.29 3.11 2.11
C ARG A 46 25.42 4.29 2.52
N ARG A 47 25.64 5.49 1.97
CA ARG A 47 24.83 6.68 2.28
C ARG A 47 23.36 6.49 1.92
N THR A 48 23.08 5.95 0.73
CA THR A 48 21.69 5.67 0.32
C THR A 48 21.05 4.58 1.15
N ARG A 49 21.81 3.58 1.60
CA ARG A 49 21.34 2.56 2.54
C ARG A 49 20.99 3.16 3.90
N GLU A 50 21.84 3.98 4.46
CA GLU A 50 21.61 4.67 5.73
C GLU A 50 20.34 5.54 5.66
N ALA A 51 20.10 6.24 4.55
CA ALA A 51 18.89 7.01 4.35
C ALA A 51 17.64 6.13 4.25
N LEU A 52 17.71 5.01 3.51
CA LEU A 52 16.63 4.05 3.36
C LEU A 52 16.27 3.40 4.71
N GLU A 53 17.26 2.96 5.47
CA GLU A 53 17.02 2.36 6.79
C GLU A 53 16.50 3.39 7.80
N GLY A 54 16.99 4.61 7.77
CA GLY A 54 16.45 5.69 8.60
C GLY A 54 14.99 6.01 8.29
N ALA A 55 14.59 6.01 7.00
CA ALA A 55 13.19 6.16 6.61
C ALA A 55 12.33 4.98 7.09
N ARG A 56 12.86 3.76 7.01
CA ARG A 56 12.22 2.52 7.48
C ARG A 56 11.97 2.57 9.00
N GLU A 57 12.97 2.96 9.77
CA GLU A 57 12.85 3.12 11.22
C GLU A 57 11.79 4.16 11.61
N GLN A 58 11.75 5.30 10.91
CA GLN A 58 10.74 6.34 11.16
C GLN A 58 9.31 5.82 10.92
N ILE A 59 9.08 5.09 9.83
CA ILE A 59 7.76 4.51 9.55
C ILE A 59 7.41 3.45 10.58
N ALA A 60 8.34 2.56 10.92
CA ALA A 60 8.15 1.53 11.92
C ALA A 60 7.74 2.12 13.27
N MET A 61 8.42 3.20 13.70
CA MET A 61 8.09 3.90 14.94
C MET A 61 6.66 4.51 14.91
N LEU A 62 6.24 5.09 13.79
CA LEU A 62 4.90 5.70 13.65
C LEU A 62 3.78 4.68 13.82
N ILE A 63 3.96 3.47 13.29
CA ILE A 63 2.94 2.40 13.34
C ILE A 63 3.20 1.37 14.44
N LYS A 64 4.21 1.60 15.30
CA LYS A 64 4.62 0.69 16.40
C LYS A 64 5.00 -0.71 15.91
N ALA A 65 5.63 -0.79 14.74
CA ALA A 65 6.20 -1.99 14.16
C ALA A 65 7.72 -2.01 14.35
N LYS A 66 8.35 -3.13 13.98
CA LYS A 66 9.81 -3.23 13.89
C LYS A 66 10.28 -2.82 12.48
N PRO A 67 11.50 -2.28 12.31
CA PRO A 67 12.01 -1.89 11.00
C PRO A 67 11.99 -3.04 9.97
N GLU A 68 12.27 -4.27 10.37
CA GLU A 68 12.26 -5.46 9.52
C GLU A 68 10.86 -5.88 9.05
N GLU A 69 9.80 -5.32 9.62
CA GLU A 69 8.41 -5.52 9.20
C GLU A 69 7.95 -4.50 8.15
N ILE A 70 8.80 -3.52 7.79
CA ILE A 70 8.49 -2.48 6.82
C ILE A 70 9.12 -2.81 5.46
N PHE A 71 8.31 -2.88 4.43
CA PHE A 71 8.73 -3.12 3.05
C PHE A 71 8.26 -1.97 2.16
N PHE A 72 9.20 -1.35 1.44
CA PHE A 72 8.87 -0.33 0.46
C PHE A 72 8.48 -0.99 -0.87
N THR A 73 7.39 -0.53 -1.45
CA THR A 73 6.85 -0.97 -2.73
C THR A 73 6.65 0.24 -3.65
N SER A 74 6.37 0.00 -4.92
CA SER A 74 6.07 1.06 -5.89
C SER A 74 4.73 1.77 -5.64
N GLY A 75 3.86 1.17 -4.80
CA GLY A 75 2.55 1.73 -4.47
C GLY A 75 1.59 0.69 -3.90
N GLY A 76 0.38 1.13 -3.54
CA GLY A 76 -0.64 0.29 -2.90
C GLY A 76 -1.00 -0.95 -3.71
N SER A 77 -1.07 -0.85 -5.04
CA SER A 77 -1.40 -2.00 -5.88
C SER A 77 -0.38 -3.13 -5.78
N GLU A 78 0.92 -2.82 -5.67
CA GLU A 78 1.96 -3.83 -5.43
C GLU A 78 1.83 -4.42 -4.03
N SER A 79 1.63 -3.59 -3.03
CA SER A 79 1.46 -4.02 -1.63
C SER A 79 0.27 -4.96 -1.48
N ASP A 80 -0.90 -4.61 -2.01
CA ASP A 80 -2.12 -5.42 -1.95
C ASP A 80 -1.90 -6.78 -2.63
N ASN A 81 -1.33 -6.78 -3.84
CA ASN A 81 -1.02 -8.01 -4.56
C ASN A 81 -0.05 -8.90 -3.78
N TRP A 82 0.99 -8.30 -3.23
CA TRP A 82 2.00 -9.04 -2.47
C TRP A 82 1.39 -9.69 -1.24
N VAL A 83 0.69 -8.92 -0.41
CA VAL A 83 0.07 -9.44 0.82
C VAL A 83 -0.97 -10.51 0.51
N ILE A 84 -1.95 -10.21 -0.35
CA ILE A 84 -3.08 -11.11 -0.62
C ILE A 84 -2.59 -12.45 -1.17
N LYS A 85 -1.72 -12.43 -2.18
CA LYS A 85 -1.25 -13.65 -2.84
C LYS A 85 -0.32 -14.49 -1.96
N ASN A 86 0.60 -13.85 -1.22
CA ASN A 86 1.54 -14.58 -0.38
C ASN A 86 0.88 -15.14 0.87
N VAL A 87 0.00 -14.37 1.53
CA VAL A 87 -0.75 -14.88 2.70
C VAL A 87 -1.64 -16.05 2.30
N ALA A 88 -2.36 -15.94 1.17
CA ALA A 88 -3.16 -17.05 0.65
C ALA A 88 -2.31 -18.31 0.39
N ALA A 89 -1.17 -18.16 -0.28
CA ALA A 89 -0.26 -19.26 -0.56
C ALA A 89 0.32 -19.90 0.71
N GLU A 90 0.73 -19.09 1.68
CA GLU A 90 1.29 -19.57 2.96
C GLU A 90 0.24 -20.30 3.82
N LYS A 91 -1.00 -19.80 3.82
CA LYS A 91 -2.07 -20.34 4.66
C LYS A 91 -2.92 -21.42 3.97
N LYS A 92 -2.59 -21.83 2.74
CA LYS A 92 -3.39 -22.76 1.93
C LYS A 92 -3.78 -24.07 2.62
N GLU A 93 -2.92 -24.57 3.53
CA GLU A 93 -3.18 -25.79 4.30
C GLU A 93 -4.17 -25.56 5.48
N LYS A 94 -4.37 -24.30 5.88
CA LYS A 94 -5.34 -23.93 6.92
C LYS A 94 -6.73 -23.64 6.34
N GLY A 95 -6.80 -23.26 5.07
CA GLY A 95 -8.02 -22.96 4.36
C GLY A 95 -7.77 -22.25 3.04
N LYS A 96 -8.73 -22.32 2.15
CA LYS A 96 -8.71 -21.67 0.83
C LYS A 96 -9.92 -20.77 0.61
N HIS A 97 -10.41 -20.14 1.65
CA HIS A 97 -11.52 -19.21 1.57
C HIS A 97 -11.03 -17.78 1.88
N VAL A 98 -11.32 -16.85 1.00
CA VAL A 98 -11.00 -15.43 1.14
C VAL A 98 -12.30 -14.63 1.13
N ILE A 99 -12.42 -13.73 2.08
CA ILE A 99 -13.58 -12.85 2.22
C ILE A 99 -13.11 -11.42 1.93
N THR A 100 -13.82 -10.70 1.08
CA THR A 100 -13.55 -9.31 0.71
C THR A 100 -14.86 -8.55 0.47
N SER A 101 -14.80 -7.24 0.32
CA SER A 101 -15.99 -6.46 -0.03
C SER A 101 -16.08 -6.22 -1.54
N LYS A 102 -17.29 -5.93 -2.04
CA LYS A 102 -17.52 -5.57 -3.45
C LYS A 102 -17.00 -4.18 -3.82
N ILE A 103 -16.74 -3.33 -2.83
CA ILE A 103 -16.31 -1.93 -3.02
C ILE A 103 -14.81 -1.72 -2.87
N GLU A 104 -14.05 -2.80 -2.79
CA GLU A 104 -12.59 -2.72 -2.69
C GLU A 104 -11.93 -2.09 -3.93
N HIS A 105 -10.74 -1.56 -3.73
CA HIS A 105 -9.92 -1.10 -4.84
C HIS A 105 -9.62 -2.26 -5.82
N HIS A 106 -9.51 -1.95 -7.09
CA HIS A 106 -9.26 -2.96 -8.15
C HIS A 106 -8.01 -3.82 -7.89
N ALA A 107 -6.99 -3.32 -7.20
CA ALA A 107 -5.81 -4.09 -6.83
C ALA A 107 -6.17 -5.30 -5.94
N VAL A 108 -7.10 -5.10 -4.99
CA VAL A 108 -7.63 -6.16 -4.12
C VAL A 108 -8.51 -7.10 -4.92
N LEU A 109 -9.53 -6.58 -5.63
CA LEU A 109 -10.47 -7.40 -6.40
C LEU A 109 -9.77 -8.29 -7.44
N ARG A 110 -8.81 -7.72 -8.20
CA ARG A 110 -8.05 -8.50 -9.21
C ARG A 110 -7.14 -9.56 -8.58
N SER A 111 -6.61 -9.29 -7.39
CA SER A 111 -5.84 -10.29 -6.64
C SER A 111 -6.74 -11.44 -6.16
N CYS A 112 -7.95 -11.13 -5.71
CA CYS A 112 -8.96 -12.12 -5.34
C CYS A 112 -9.40 -12.96 -6.56
N GLU A 113 -9.74 -12.33 -7.69
CA GLU A 113 -10.07 -13.03 -8.95
C GLU A 113 -8.94 -13.98 -9.41
N TYR A 114 -7.70 -13.60 -9.18
CA TYR A 114 -6.56 -14.47 -9.47
C TYR A 114 -6.53 -15.70 -8.55
N LEU A 115 -6.81 -15.52 -7.25
CA LEU A 115 -6.87 -16.64 -6.30
C LEU A 115 -8.02 -17.58 -6.61
N GLU A 116 -9.18 -17.08 -7.07
CA GLU A 116 -10.30 -17.88 -7.51
C GLU A 116 -9.91 -18.86 -8.64
N LYS A 117 -9.13 -18.37 -9.63
CA LYS A 117 -8.57 -19.21 -10.70
C LYS A 117 -7.60 -20.29 -10.19
N LEU A 118 -7.03 -20.11 -9.01
CA LEU A 118 -6.16 -21.08 -8.32
C LEU A 118 -6.95 -22.02 -7.39
N GLY A 119 -8.30 -21.97 -7.41
CA GLY A 119 -9.17 -22.84 -6.65
C GLY A 119 -9.42 -22.39 -5.21
N TYR A 120 -9.28 -21.08 -4.93
CA TYR A 120 -9.75 -20.50 -3.68
C TYR A 120 -11.23 -20.16 -3.81
N GLU A 121 -11.96 -20.34 -2.71
CA GLU A 121 -13.33 -19.88 -2.57
C GLU A 121 -13.31 -18.39 -2.21
N LEU A 122 -14.16 -17.58 -2.85
CA LEU A 122 -14.26 -16.16 -2.57
C LEU A 122 -15.68 -15.78 -2.13
N THR A 123 -15.74 -15.00 -1.05
CA THR A 123 -16.98 -14.34 -0.62
C THR A 123 -16.82 -12.83 -0.78
N TYR A 124 -17.65 -12.26 -1.65
CA TYR A 124 -17.74 -10.81 -1.85
C TYR A 124 -18.90 -10.25 -1.05
N LEU A 125 -18.59 -9.53 0.02
CA LEU A 125 -19.60 -8.94 0.90
C LEU A 125 -20.27 -7.74 0.23
N ASP A 126 -21.58 -7.67 0.36
CA ASP A 126 -22.37 -6.52 -0.03
C ASP A 126 -22.23 -5.39 0.98
N VAL A 127 -22.49 -4.17 0.54
CA VAL A 127 -22.52 -2.97 1.37
C VAL A 127 -23.85 -2.25 1.18
N ASP A 128 -24.28 -1.54 2.20
CA ASP A 128 -25.44 -0.65 2.13
C ASP A 128 -25.15 0.64 1.35
N ALA A 129 -26.13 1.53 1.27
CA ALA A 129 -26.00 2.83 0.58
C ALA A 129 -24.95 3.76 1.19
N TYR A 130 -24.45 3.47 2.38
CA TYR A 130 -23.42 4.22 3.09
C TYR A 130 -22.05 3.55 3.06
N GLY A 131 -21.93 2.39 2.40
CA GLY A 131 -20.69 1.62 2.33
C GLY A 131 -20.41 0.74 3.54
N VAL A 132 -21.42 0.51 4.40
CA VAL A 132 -21.29 -0.38 5.57
C VAL A 132 -21.47 -1.83 5.12
N ILE A 133 -20.51 -2.68 5.50
CA ILE A 133 -20.47 -4.09 5.12
C ILE A 133 -21.59 -4.87 5.82
N ASP A 134 -22.33 -5.71 5.07
CA ASP A 134 -23.21 -6.72 5.64
C ASP A 134 -22.37 -7.91 6.15
N LEU A 135 -22.40 -8.15 7.45
CA LEU A 135 -21.68 -9.23 8.12
C LEU A 135 -22.47 -10.55 8.19
N ALA A 136 -23.73 -10.57 7.77
CA ALA A 136 -24.53 -11.79 7.82
C ALA A 136 -23.89 -12.98 7.08
N PRO A 137 -23.29 -12.79 5.88
CA PRO A 137 -22.62 -13.91 5.17
C PRO A 137 -21.35 -14.43 5.90
N VAL A 138 -20.75 -13.65 6.81
CA VAL A 138 -19.52 -14.05 7.53
C VAL A 138 -19.82 -14.98 8.69
N SER A 139 -21.02 -14.92 9.25
CA SER A 139 -21.41 -15.72 10.42
C SER A 139 -21.42 -17.23 10.19
N TYR A 140 -21.39 -17.68 8.93
CA TYR A 140 -21.39 -19.10 8.55
C TYR A 140 -19.97 -19.68 8.33
N THR A 141 -18.95 -18.86 8.34
CA THR A 141 -17.56 -19.26 8.01
C THR A 141 -16.70 -19.50 9.24
N HIS A 142 -17.27 -19.32 10.42
CA HIS A 142 -16.64 -19.56 11.73
C HIS A 142 -17.44 -20.61 12.54
#